data_84391217b52fffe1aff7d80cd68cf516
#
_entry.id   84391217b52fffe1aff7d80cd68cf516
#
_cell.length_a   1.000
_cell.length_b   1.000
_cell.length_c   1.000
_cell.angle_alpha   90.00
_cell.angle_beta   90.00
_cell.angle_gamma   90.00
#
_symmetry.space_group_name_H-M   'P 1'
#
loop_
_entity.id
_entity.type
_entity.pdbx_description
1 polymer ?
#
loop_
_entity_poly.entity_id
_entity_poly.type
_entity_poly.pdbx_seq_one_letter_code
_entity_poly.pdbx_strand_id
1 'polypeptide(L)'
;MFTYATTVSTLTSTAILAYLTRHYDPEHKFSFDDDLDVSRAEQWMAWQHGGLGPMQGQANHFNRFAKERIAYGMQRYTGETERLVGILDKQLKSNDYLVGNKYSIADIANFGWVHMLRFSGVELDDFPSLKAWWERVLARPAVQRGLSIPSKGPFGNDAYLQRLKDDEEFAKTERELREKIKAAKEQYGYKYSSP
;
A
#
# COMPACT_ATOMS: atom_id res chain seq x y z
N MET A 1 10.91 -15.73 -41.74
CA MET A 1 10.54 -14.55 -40.93
C MET A 1 10.66 -14.97 -39.46
N PHE A 2 11.79 -14.73 -38.84
CA PHE A 2 12.03 -15.15 -37.44
C PHE A 2 11.45 -14.10 -36.51
N THR A 3 10.34 -14.41 -35.85
CA THR A 3 9.81 -13.61 -34.74
C THR A 3 10.70 -13.84 -33.53
N TYR A 4 11.58 -12.90 -33.23
CA TYR A 4 12.24 -12.84 -31.95
C TYR A 4 11.16 -12.50 -30.89
N ALA A 5 10.75 -13.52 -30.14
CA ALA A 5 10.04 -13.28 -28.89
C ALA A 5 11.06 -12.59 -27.94
N THR A 6 11.05 -11.28 -27.91
CA THR A 6 11.83 -10.51 -26.94
C THR A 6 11.25 -10.79 -25.57
N THR A 7 11.87 -11.70 -24.82
CA THR A 7 11.54 -11.89 -23.41
C THR A 7 12.02 -10.65 -22.67
N VAL A 8 11.13 -9.70 -22.44
CA VAL A 8 11.42 -8.53 -21.63
C VAL A 8 11.40 -8.97 -20.17
N SER A 9 12.57 -9.11 -19.56
CA SER A 9 12.69 -9.32 -18.12
C SER A 9 12.54 -7.99 -17.41
N THR A 10 11.42 -7.76 -16.73
CA THR A 10 11.19 -6.59 -15.89
C THR A 10 11.28 -7.02 -14.42
N LEU A 11 12.10 -6.30 -13.63
CA LEU A 11 12.46 -6.71 -12.27
C LEU A 11 11.59 -6.10 -11.17
N THR A 12 10.83 -5.03 -11.46
CA THR A 12 10.03 -4.33 -10.45
C THR A 12 8.60 -4.08 -10.91
N SER A 13 7.65 -4.07 -9.97
CA SER A 13 6.22 -3.85 -10.26
C SER A 13 5.97 -2.54 -11.00
N THR A 14 6.66 -1.46 -10.66
CA THR A 14 6.53 -0.15 -11.33
C THR A 14 6.98 -0.21 -12.80
N ALA A 15 8.09 -0.89 -13.08
CA ALA A 15 8.55 -1.11 -14.44
C ALA A 15 7.59 -1.99 -15.25
N ILE A 16 7.01 -3.02 -14.62
CA ILE A 16 5.98 -3.88 -15.23
C ILE A 16 4.75 -3.06 -15.59
N LEU A 17 4.22 -2.25 -14.65
CA LEU A 17 3.06 -1.39 -14.90
C LEU A 17 3.32 -0.40 -16.04
N ALA A 18 4.45 0.28 -16.04
CA ALA A 18 4.84 1.21 -17.11
C ALA A 18 5.01 0.50 -18.46
N TYR A 19 5.54 -0.72 -18.48
CA TYR A 19 5.64 -1.53 -19.70
C TYR A 19 4.24 -1.91 -20.23
N LEU A 20 3.38 -2.40 -19.35
CA LEU A 20 2.03 -2.84 -19.73
C LEU A 20 1.20 -1.68 -20.29
N THR A 21 1.23 -0.50 -19.68
CA THR A 21 0.48 0.65 -20.19
C THR A 21 1.03 1.15 -21.52
N ARG A 22 2.33 1.18 -21.68
CA ARG A 22 2.98 1.63 -22.93
C ARG A 22 2.67 0.73 -24.13
N HIS A 23 2.50 -0.58 -23.91
CA HIS A 23 2.37 -1.56 -25.00
C HIS A 23 0.96 -2.12 -25.16
N TYR A 24 0.11 -2.06 -24.12
CA TYR A 24 -1.19 -2.73 -24.09
C TYR A 24 -2.35 -1.83 -23.67
N ASP A 25 -2.11 -0.52 -23.47
CA ASP A 25 -3.15 0.46 -23.11
C ASP A 25 -3.21 1.64 -24.10
N PRO A 26 -3.44 1.38 -25.42
CA PRO A 26 -3.45 2.42 -26.43
C PRO A 26 -4.61 3.41 -26.26
N GLU A 27 -5.64 3.05 -25.52
CA GLU A 27 -6.79 3.91 -25.22
C GLU A 27 -6.61 4.66 -23.88
N HIS A 28 -5.43 4.58 -23.27
CA HIS A 28 -5.11 5.18 -21.98
C HIS A 28 -6.12 4.89 -20.86
N LYS A 29 -6.64 3.66 -20.77
CA LYS A 29 -7.60 3.26 -19.72
C LYS A 29 -7.01 3.32 -18.32
N PHE A 30 -5.70 3.03 -18.20
CA PHE A 30 -4.94 2.98 -16.95
C PHE A 30 -3.74 3.93 -16.94
N SER A 31 -3.53 4.66 -18.02
CA SER A 31 -2.48 5.65 -18.22
C SER A 31 -3.07 6.99 -18.64
N PHE A 32 -2.24 7.94 -19.00
CA PHE A 32 -2.67 9.28 -19.42
C PHE A 32 -2.04 9.61 -20.78
N ASP A 33 -2.71 10.47 -21.53
CA ASP A 33 -2.21 11.06 -22.79
C ASP A 33 -1.51 12.41 -22.51
N ASP A 34 -2.00 13.14 -21.52
CA ASP A 34 -1.40 14.39 -21.07
C ASP A 34 -0.08 14.14 -20.33
N ASP A 35 0.99 14.80 -20.77
CA ASP A 35 2.36 14.62 -20.25
C ASP A 35 2.49 14.96 -18.75
N LEU A 36 1.74 15.96 -18.29
CA LEU A 36 1.73 16.34 -16.89
C LEU A 36 1.09 15.25 -16.02
N ASP A 37 0.00 14.65 -16.46
CA ASP A 37 -0.65 13.56 -15.73
C ASP A 37 0.14 12.26 -15.82
N VAL A 38 0.85 12.01 -16.93
CA VAL A 38 1.88 10.94 -17.01
C VAL A 38 2.93 11.14 -15.94
N SER A 39 3.52 12.34 -15.87
CA SER A 39 4.55 12.67 -14.86
C SER A 39 4.01 12.54 -13.44
N ARG A 40 2.78 12.95 -13.16
CA ARG A 40 2.13 12.77 -11.85
C ARG A 40 1.97 11.29 -11.48
N ALA A 41 1.57 10.46 -12.44
CA ALA A 41 1.45 9.02 -12.21
C ALA A 41 2.80 8.38 -11.92
N GLU A 42 3.84 8.75 -12.67
CA GLU A 42 5.22 8.32 -12.44
C GLU A 42 5.74 8.74 -11.07
N GLN A 43 5.45 9.97 -10.61
CA GLN A 43 5.79 10.44 -9.27
C GLN A 43 5.17 9.55 -8.18
N TRP A 44 3.88 9.20 -8.29
CA TRP A 44 3.22 8.33 -7.32
C TRP A 44 3.75 6.89 -7.33
N MET A 45 4.13 6.38 -8.50
CA MET A 45 4.80 5.07 -8.60
C MET A 45 6.20 5.10 -7.98
N ALA A 46 6.99 6.12 -8.29
CA ALA A 46 8.34 6.29 -7.73
C ALA A 46 8.28 6.51 -6.21
N TRP A 47 7.34 7.33 -5.74
CA TRP A 47 7.10 7.60 -4.32
C TRP A 47 6.71 6.31 -3.56
N GLN A 48 5.85 5.47 -4.14
CA GLN A 48 5.51 4.17 -3.55
C GLN A 48 6.75 3.27 -3.48
N HIS A 49 7.51 3.19 -4.57
CA HIS A 49 8.67 2.31 -4.67
C HIS A 49 9.83 2.74 -3.76
N GLY A 50 10.10 4.04 -3.66
CA GLY A 50 11.17 4.60 -2.84
C GLY A 50 10.79 4.89 -1.38
N GLY A 51 9.50 4.98 -1.08
CA GLY A 51 8.97 5.37 0.23
C GLY A 51 8.06 4.33 0.86
N LEU A 52 6.80 4.30 0.47
CA LEU A 52 5.77 3.50 1.15
C LEU A 52 6.13 2.02 1.23
N GLY A 53 6.50 1.40 0.11
CA GLY A 53 6.83 -0.03 0.06
C GLY A 53 7.97 -0.40 1.01
N PRO A 54 9.16 0.21 0.90
CA PRO A 54 10.28 -0.08 1.78
C PRO A 54 9.99 0.20 3.26
N MET A 55 9.36 1.33 3.60
CA MET A 55 9.12 1.70 5.00
C MET A 55 8.06 0.80 5.64
N GLN A 56 6.97 0.53 4.96
CA GLN A 56 5.94 -0.40 5.41
C GLN A 56 6.48 -1.83 5.50
N GLY A 57 7.34 -2.24 4.55
CA GLY A 57 8.03 -3.53 4.61
C GLY A 57 8.90 -3.68 5.87
N GLN A 58 9.63 -2.62 6.25
CA GLN A 58 10.38 -2.60 7.51
C GLN A 58 9.46 -2.58 8.74
N ALA A 59 8.34 -1.85 8.71
CA ALA A 59 7.34 -1.92 9.78
C ALA A 59 6.84 -3.37 9.98
N ASN A 60 6.52 -4.07 8.89
CA ASN A 60 6.16 -5.49 8.95
C ASN A 60 7.27 -6.33 9.57
N HIS A 61 8.52 -6.11 9.16
CA HIS A 61 9.66 -6.86 9.68
C HIS A 61 9.81 -6.68 11.18
N PHE A 62 9.91 -5.44 11.68
CA PHE A 62 10.14 -5.17 13.10
C PHE A 62 8.93 -5.53 13.98
N ASN A 63 7.72 -5.37 13.46
CA ASN A 63 6.51 -5.68 14.21
C ASN A 63 6.21 -7.18 14.26
N ARG A 64 6.61 -7.97 13.24
CA ARG A 64 6.15 -9.36 13.12
C ARG A 64 7.23 -10.40 12.95
N PHE A 65 8.29 -10.10 12.18
CA PHE A 65 9.26 -11.12 11.76
C PHE A 65 10.59 -11.05 12.48
N ALA A 66 10.96 -9.89 13.04
CA ALA A 66 12.20 -9.75 13.80
C ALA A 66 12.19 -10.66 15.03
N LYS A 67 13.29 -11.40 15.25
CA LYS A 67 13.45 -12.26 16.42
C LYS A 67 13.48 -11.44 17.71
N GLU A 68 14.11 -10.28 17.66
CA GLU A 68 14.15 -9.33 18.77
C GLU A 68 13.13 -8.21 18.56
N ARG A 69 12.42 -7.84 19.62
CA ARG A 69 11.48 -6.71 19.61
C ARG A 69 12.22 -5.43 19.92
N ILE A 70 12.70 -4.75 18.87
CA ILE A 70 13.43 -3.49 18.95
C ILE A 70 12.44 -2.33 18.88
N ALA A 71 12.11 -1.76 20.05
CA ALA A 71 11.08 -0.72 20.18
C ALA A 71 11.36 0.50 19.28
N TYR A 72 12.62 0.92 19.16
CA TYR A 72 13.00 2.00 18.24
C TYR A 72 12.68 1.66 16.79
N GLY A 73 13.01 0.46 16.32
CA GLY A 73 12.70 0.02 14.95
C GLY A 73 11.19 -0.06 14.71
N MET A 74 10.43 -0.62 15.66
CA MET A 74 8.97 -0.67 15.60
C MET A 74 8.37 0.73 15.42
N GLN A 75 8.73 1.68 16.30
CA GLN A 75 8.23 3.05 16.25
C GLN A 75 8.69 3.78 14.99
N ARG A 76 9.99 3.69 14.63
CA ARG A 76 10.58 4.41 13.50
C ARG A 76 9.86 4.09 12.20
N TYR A 77 9.60 2.81 11.92
CA TYR A 77 9.02 2.37 10.67
C TYR A 77 7.50 2.41 10.66
N THR A 78 6.83 2.13 11.79
CA THR A 78 5.37 2.30 11.88
C THR A 78 5.00 3.77 11.77
N GLY A 79 5.71 4.66 12.48
CA GLY A 79 5.49 6.10 12.39
C GLY A 79 5.75 6.67 10.99
N GLU A 80 6.81 6.19 10.30
CA GLU A 80 7.06 6.61 8.93
C GLU A 80 5.98 6.08 7.95
N THR A 81 5.48 4.88 8.18
CA THR A 81 4.34 4.35 7.41
C THR A 81 3.09 5.23 7.61
N GLU A 82 2.77 5.62 8.85
CA GLU A 82 1.67 6.55 9.15
C GLU A 82 1.85 7.89 8.42
N ARG A 83 3.07 8.44 8.45
CA ARG A 83 3.38 9.68 7.74
C ARG A 83 3.10 9.55 6.24
N LEU A 84 3.56 8.48 5.62
CA LEU A 84 3.40 8.24 4.20
C LEU A 84 1.92 8.04 3.83
N VAL A 85 1.17 7.24 4.55
CA VAL A 85 -0.26 7.08 4.27
C VAL A 85 -1.07 8.36 4.53
N GLY A 86 -0.62 9.21 5.46
CA GLY A 86 -1.17 10.56 5.66
C GLY A 86 -1.00 11.47 4.43
N ILE A 87 0.09 11.32 3.66
CA ILE A 87 0.27 12.01 2.38
C ILE A 87 -0.76 11.54 1.35
N LEU A 88 -1.01 10.21 1.27
CA LEU A 88 -2.06 9.66 0.41
C LEU A 88 -3.44 10.17 0.81
N ASP A 89 -3.76 10.16 2.11
CA ASP A 89 -5.03 10.66 2.62
C ASP A 89 -5.24 12.12 2.26
N LYS A 90 -4.21 12.96 2.41
CA LYS A 90 -4.25 14.39 2.04
C LYS A 90 -4.49 14.58 0.54
N GLN A 91 -3.82 13.80 -0.33
CA GLN A 91 -4.01 13.84 -1.78
C GLN A 91 -5.45 13.50 -2.16
N LEU A 92 -6.03 12.51 -1.49
CA LEU A 92 -7.35 11.96 -1.78
C LEU A 92 -8.52 12.78 -1.18
N LYS A 93 -8.25 13.83 -0.41
CA LYS A 93 -9.30 14.74 0.10
C LYS A 93 -10.07 15.45 -1.00
N SER A 94 -9.41 15.75 -2.12
CA SER A 94 -9.97 16.51 -3.24
C SER A 94 -9.99 15.73 -4.53
N ASN A 95 -9.60 14.46 -4.51
CA ASN A 95 -9.48 13.64 -5.70
C ASN A 95 -10.05 12.24 -5.45
N ASP A 96 -10.73 11.69 -6.43
CA ASP A 96 -11.21 10.30 -6.37
C ASP A 96 -10.09 9.27 -6.47
N TYR A 97 -9.01 9.61 -7.18
CA TYR A 97 -7.83 8.79 -7.41
C TYR A 97 -6.54 9.61 -7.27
N LEU A 98 -5.39 8.96 -7.23
CA LEU A 98 -4.11 9.63 -6.98
C LEU A 98 -3.75 10.68 -8.05
N VAL A 99 -4.20 10.47 -9.29
CA VAL A 99 -4.05 11.46 -10.37
C VAL A 99 -5.44 11.85 -10.87
N GLY A 100 -5.94 12.99 -10.37
CA GLY A 100 -7.25 13.50 -10.71
C GLY A 100 -8.39 12.55 -10.34
N ASN A 101 -9.33 12.39 -11.26
CA ASN A 101 -10.52 11.55 -11.06
C ASN A 101 -10.49 10.26 -11.89
N LYS A 102 -9.29 9.77 -12.23
CA LYS A 102 -9.10 8.61 -13.10
C LYS A 102 -8.26 7.53 -12.42
N TYR A 103 -8.83 6.32 -12.33
CA TYR A 103 -8.09 5.14 -11.88
C TYR A 103 -6.95 4.81 -12.85
N SER A 104 -5.73 4.69 -12.33
CA SER A 104 -4.52 4.55 -13.13
C SER A 104 -3.49 3.63 -12.50
N ILE A 105 -2.35 3.47 -13.16
CA ILE A 105 -1.20 2.73 -12.63
C ILE A 105 -0.66 3.30 -11.33
N ALA A 106 -0.90 4.59 -11.04
CA ALA A 106 -0.57 5.19 -9.74
C ALA A 106 -1.35 4.52 -8.60
N ASP A 107 -2.67 4.32 -8.81
CA ASP A 107 -3.53 3.65 -7.84
C ASP A 107 -3.18 2.16 -7.72
N ILE A 108 -2.94 1.50 -8.84
CA ILE A 108 -2.56 0.07 -8.88
C ILE A 108 -1.28 -0.17 -8.07
N ALA A 109 -0.26 0.67 -8.24
CA ALA A 109 1.02 0.55 -7.53
C ALA A 109 0.88 0.70 -6.01
N ASN A 110 0.00 1.59 -5.56
CA ASN A 110 -0.17 1.91 -4.14
C ASN A 110 -1.17 1.01 -3.42
N PHE A 111 -2.17 0.48 -4.14
CA PHE A 111 -3.28 -0.26 -3.55
C PHE A 111 -2.84 -1.47 -2.70
N GLY A 112 -1.90 -2.28 -3.19
CA GLY A 112 -1.47 -3.49 -2.49
C GLY A 112 -0.89 -3.19 -1.10
N TRP A 113 -0.15 -2.11 -0.95
CA TRP A 113 0.41 -1.66 0.33
C TRP A 113 -0.68 -1.16 1.27
N VAL A 114 -1.59 -0.32 0.78
CA VAL A 114 -2.73 0.16 1.58
C VAL A 114 -3.66 -0.98 1.98
N HIS A 115 -3.87 -1.96 1.11
CA HIS A 115 -4.69 -3.14 1.41
C HIS A 115 -4.14 -3.97 2.59
N MET A 116 -2.84 -3.96 2.80
CA MET A 116 -2.17 -4.67 3.89
C MET A 116 -1.77 -3.76 5.06
N LEU A 117 -2.28 -2.53 5.14
CA LEU A 117 -1.83 -1.51 6.07
C LEU A 117 -1.94 -1.96 7.54
N ARG A 118 -3.04 -2.61 7.92
CA ARG A 118 -3.26 -3.12 9.29
C ARG A 118 -2.21 -4.15 9.72
N PHE A 119 -1.68 -4.90 8.76
CA PHE A 119 -0.60 -5.84 9.04
C PHE A 119 0.69 -5.14 9.50
N SER A 120 0.87 -3.89 9.11
CA SER A 120 1.99 -3.04 9.54
C SER A 120 1.76 -2.34 10.89
N GLY A 121 0.59 -2.55 11.52
CA GLY A 121 0.23 -1.90 12.77
C GLY A 121 -0.34 -0.49 12.63
N VAL A 122 -0.78 -0.11 11.43
CA VAL A 122 -1.42 1.18 11.14
C VAL A 122 -2.89 0.98 10.79
N GLU A 123 -3.78 1.76 11.41
CA GLU A 123 -5.21 1.64 11.18
C GLU A 123 -5.65 2.48 9.99
N LEU A 124 -6.34 1.85 9.05
CA LEU A 124 -6.90 2.54 7.89
C LEU A 124 -8.03 3.50 8.29
N ASP A 125 -8.70 3.23 9.39
CA ASP A 125 -9.80 4.05 9.90
C ASP A 125 -9.36 5.46 10.36
N ASP A 126 -8.07 5.65 10.63
CA ASP A 126 -7.48 6.95 10.97
C ASP A 126 -7.30 7.86 9.73
N PHE A 127 -7.52 7.34 8.52
CA PHE A 127 -7.30 8.00 7.23
C PHE A 127 -8.56 7.93 6.36
N PRO A 128 -9.57 8.76 6.61
CA PRO A 128 -10.91 8.61 6.02
C PRO A 128 -10.95 8.76 4.49
N SER A 129 -10.14 9.65 3.90
CA SER A 129 -10.10 9.83 2.45
C SER A 129 -9.39 8.66 1.76
N LEU A 130 -8.32 8.16 2.39
CA LEU A 130 -7.61 6.97 1.94
C LEU A 130 -8.51 5.72 2.05
N LYS A 131 -9.30 5.61 3.13
CA LYS A 131 -10.25 4.52 3.31
C LYS A 131 -11.33 4.53 2.22
N ALA A 132 -11.91 5.69 1.91
CA ALA A 132 -12.89 5.83 0.85
C ALA A 132 -12.32 5.46 -0.53
N TRP A 133 -11.08 5.87 -0.82
CA TRP A 133 -10.37 5.46 -2.03
C TRP A 133 -10.11 3.94 -2.05
N TRP A 134 -9.65 3.37 -0.94
CA TRP A 134 -9.40 1.93 -0.82
C TRP A 134 -10.67 1.12 -1.09
N GLU A 135 -11.82 1.52 -0.51
CA GLU A 135 -13.12 0.88 -0.75
C GLU A 135 -13.53 0.96 -2.23
N ARG A 136 -13.34 2.13 -2.86
CA ARG A 136 -13.61 2.35 -4.29
C ARG A 136 -12.76 1.46 -5.19
N VAL A 137 -11.48 1.34 -4.90
CA VAL A 137 -10.56 0.47 -5.67
C VAL A 137 -10.90 -1.00 -5.41
N LEU A 138 -11.14 -1.38 -4.16
CA LEU A 138 -11.51 -2.74 -3.76
C LEU A 138 -12.80 -3.22 -4.44
N ALA A 139 -13.80 -2.35 -4.64
CA ALA A 139 -15.07 -2.67 -5.28
C ALA A 139 -14.91 -3.05 -6.78
N ARG A 140 -13.76 -2.81 -7.40
CA ARG A 140 -13.53 -3.15 -8.81
C ARG A 140 -13.44 -4.66 -9.03
N PRO A 141 -14.24 -5.25 -9.93
CA PRO A 141 -14.23 -6.71 -10.16
C PRO A 141 -12.86 -7.29 -10.52
N ALA A 142 -12.04 -6.53 -11.26
CA ALA A 142 -10.69 -6.97 -11.62
C ALA A 142 -9.75 -7.02 -10.40
N VAL A 143 -9.90 -6.08 -9.45
CA VAL A 143 -9.14 -6.06 -8.19
C VAL A 143 -9.53 -7.28 -7.34
N GLN A 144 -10.83 -7.55 -7.20
CA GLN A 144 -11.33 -8.73 -6.47
C GLN A 144 -10.77 -10.04 -7.04
N ARG A 145 -10.76 -10.17 -8.39
CA ARG A 145 -10.14 -11.34 -9.03
C ARG A 145 -8.64 -11.42 -8.77
N GLY A 146 -7.93 -10.30 -8.87
CA GLY A 146 -6.48 -10.24 -8.61
C GLY A 146 -6.12 -10.65 -7.18
N LEU A 147 -6.89 -10.21 -6.20
CA LEU A 147 -6.70 -10.56 -4.79
C LEU A 147 -6.96 -12.05 -4.48
N SER A 148 -7.61 -12.77 -5.39
CA SER A 148 -7.89 -14.21 -5.22
C SER A 148 -6.85 -15.12 -5.87
N ILE A 149 -5.79 -14.59 -6.48
CA ILE A 149 -4.78 -15.37 -7.21
C ILE A 149 -3.43 -15.31 -6.49
N PRO A 150 -2.75 -16.46 -6.30
CA PRO A 150 -3.16 -17.86 -6.58
C PRO A 150 -4.20 -18.38 -5.59
N SER A 151 -4.36 -17.71 -4.47
CA SER A 151 -5.38 -17.95 -3.44
C SER A 151 -5.64 -16.64 -2.70
N LYS A 152 -6.79 -16.51 -2.03
CA LYS A 152 -7.04 -15.35 -1.16
C LYS A 152 -5.95 -15.28 -0.10
N GLY A 153 -5.20 -14.17 -0.09
CA GLY A 153 -4.13 -13.97 0.87
C GLY A 153 -4.68 -13.87 2.31
N PRO A 154 -3.99 -14.44 3.30
CA PRO A 154 -4.43 -14.41 4.69
C PRO A 154 -4.28 -13.03 5.36
N PHE A 155 -3.67 -12.07 4.68
CA PHE A 155 -3.28 -10.78 5.23
C PHE A 155 -4.06 -9.58 4.65
N GLY A 156 -4.93 -9.81 3.67
CA GLY A 156 -5.85 -8.78 3.18
C GLY A 156 -6.81 -8.33 4.28
N ASN A 157 -7.23 -7.08 4.24
CA ASN A 157 -7.99 -6.43 5.29
C ASN A 157 -9.19 -7.27 5.77
N ASP A 158 -9.96 -7.86 4.84
CA ASP A 158 -11.13 -8.67 5.18
C ASP A 158 -10.75 -9.98 5.88
N ALA A 159 -9.74 -10.69 5.37
CA ALA A 159 -9.25 -11.92 5.98
C ALA A 159 -8.64 -11.67 7.37
N TYR A 160 -7.92 -10.57 7.52
CA TYR A 160 -7.37 -10.14 8.80
C TYR A 160 -8.47 -9.82 9.82
N LEU A 161 -9.50 -9.04 9.42
CA LEU A 161 -10.63 -8.70 10.29
C LEU A 161 -11.46 -9.93 10.65
N GLN A 162 -11.64 -10.85 9.72
CA GLN A 162 -12.36 -12.10 10.00
C GLN A 162 -11.57 -12.95 10.99
N ARG A 163 -10.26 -13.07 10.79
CA ARG A 163 -9.40 -13.82 11.70
C ARG A 163 -9.37 -13.24 13.13
N LEU A 164 -9.42 -11.91 13.27
CA LEU A 164 -9.56 -11.26 14.58
C LEU A 164 -10.82 -11.66 15.35
N LYS A 165 -11.89 -12.04 14.62
CA LYS A 165 -13.16 -12.47 15.23
C LYS A 165 -13.16 -13.95 15.57
N ASP A 166 -12.55 -14.78 14.72
CA ASP A 166 -12.66 -16.24 14.77
C ASP A 166 -11.52 -16.90 15.56
N ASP A 167 -10.39 -16.21 15.75
CA ASP A 167 -9.16 -16.74 16.35
C ASP A 167 -8.75 -15.89 17.56
N GLU A 168 -9.16 -16.33 18.76
CA GLU A 168 -8.89 -15.60 20.01
C GLU A 168 -7.39 -15.47 20.32
N GLU A 169 -6.57 -16.48 19.97
CA GLU A 169 -5.13 -16.42 20.16
C GLU A 169 -4.49 -15.37 19.24
N PHE A 170 -4.94 -15.34 18.00
CA PHE A 170 -4.53 -14.29 17.06
C PHE A 170 -4.97 -12.90 17.53
N ALA A 171 -6.20 -12.74 17.98
CA ALA A 171 -6.71 -11.48 18.49
C ALA A 171 -5.92 -11.00 19.72
N LYS A 172 -5.55 -11.91 20.63
CA LYS A 172 -4.69 -11.61 21.77
C LYS A 172 -3.30 -11.14 21.33
N THR A 173 -2.68 -11.88 20.41
CA THR A 173 -1.36 -11.52 19.87
C THR A 173 -1.37 -10.12 19.21
N GLU A 174 -2.44 -9.80 18.49
CA GLU A 174 -2.60 -8.49 17.85
C GLU A 174 -2.81 -7.35 18.87
N ARG A 175 -3.56 -7.58 19.95
CA ARG A 175 -3.68 -6.63 21.06
C ARG A 175 -2.32 -6.36 21.71
N GLU A 176 -1.56 -7.41 22.04
CA GLU A 176 -0.23 -7.27 22.62
C GLU A 176 0.74 -6.53 21.69
N LEU A 177 0.66 -6.78 20.38
CA LEU A 177 1.48 -6.07 19.40
C LEU A 177 1.15 -4.57 19.38
N ARG A 178 -0.15 -4.21 19.39
CA ARG A 178 -0.60 -2.82 19.43
C ARG A 178 -0.13 -2.08 20.67
N GLU A 179 -0.19 -2.72 21.83
CA GLU A 179 0.33 -2.15 23.08
C GLU A 179 1.85 -1.90 23.00
N LYS A 180 2.61 -2.83 22.40
CA LYS A 180 4.05 -2.65 22.18
C LYS A 180 4.37 -1.51 21.22
N ILE A 181 3.62 -1.38 20.13
CA ILE A 181 3.77 -0.25 19.18
C ILE A 181 3.45 1.06 19.88
N LYS A 182 2.37 1.12 20.68
CA LYS A 182 1.97 2.29 21.43
C LYS A 182 3.05 2.70 22.44
N ALA A 183 3.54 1.75 23.23
CA ALA A 183 4.61 1.99 24.21
C ALA A 183 5.91 2.48 23.52
N ALA A 184 6.25 1.93 22.34
CA ALA A 184 7.39 2.37 21.55
C ALA A 184 7.23 3.81 21.05
N LYS A 185 6.03 4.19 20.60
CA LYS A 185 5.73 5.57 20.18
C LYS A 185 5.84 6.54 21.35
N GLU A 186 5.34 6.18 22.52
CA GLU A 186 5.44 7.01 23.73
C GLU A 186 6.90 7.17 24.17
N GLN A 187 7.68 6.09 24.16
CA GLN A 187 9.09 6.10 24.57
C GLN A 187 9.97 6.99 23.69
N TYR A 188 9.77 6.94 22.37
CA TYR A 188 10.63 7.64 21.41
C TYR A 188 10.04 8.95 20.88
N GLY A 189 8.83 9.33 21.31
CA GLY A 189 8.25 10.66 21.08
C GLY A 189 8.09 11.06 19.62
N TYR A 190 7.97 10.10 18.71
CA TYR A 190 7.80 10.39 17.29
C TYR A 190 6.42 11.02 17.05
N LYS A 191 6.38 12.33 17.00
CA LYS A 191 5.22 13.07 16.51
C LYS A 191 5.50 13.46 15.06
N TYR A 192 4.86 12.75 14.14
CA TYR A 192 4.76 13.26 12.79
C TYR A 192 3.83 14.47 12.83
N SER A 193 4.39 15.65 12.63
CA SER A 193 3.62 16.83 12.24
C SER A 193 3.64 16.87 10.71
N SER A 194 2.48 16.67 10.09
CA SER A 194 2.32 16.98 8.67
C SER A 194 2.71 18.44 8.44
N PRO A 195 3.53 18.75 7.43
CA PRO A 195 3.75 20.15 7.04
C PRO A 195 2.45 20.80 6.57
#